data_143d2ddde94f07383027ea6bc3b05b62
#
_entry.id   143d2ddde94f07383027ea6bc3b05b62
#
_cell.length_a   1.000
_cell.length_b   1.000
_cell.length_c   1.000
_cell.angle_alpha   90.00
_cell.angle_beta   90.00
_cell.angle_gamma   90.00
#
_symmetry.space_group_name_H-M   'P 1'
#
loop_
_entity.id
_entity.type
_entity.pdbx_description
1 polymer ?
#
loop_
_entity_poly.entity_id
_entity_poly.type
_entity_poly.pdbx_seq_one_letter_code
_entity_poly.pdbx_strand_id
1 'polypeptide(L)'
;MSRGTGSQSHIVPAIRLAASLAVGLILAAVGGMVLGEYTFQGVGIQWLAISGGAGLGAAMAWVLNRIWSHDPPLWMAGVAAVLALAGEALAVQRDMDGYAWPPEGWAAVALAGGAAAYGVYSAHKLAAEKRAKEG
;
A
#
# COMPACT_ATOMS: atom_id res chain seq x y z
N MET A 1 2.14 26.35 -26.43
CA MET A 1 2.99 25.53 -25.54
C MET A 1 2.47 25.45 -24.13
N SER A 2 2.20 26.58 -23.50
CA SER A 2 1.71 26.61 -22.13
C SER A 2 0.37 25.88 -21.94
N ARG A 3 -0.50 25.90 -22.93
CA ARG A 3 -1.80 25.23 -22.87
C ARG A 3 -1.63 23.71 -22.82
N GLY A 4 -0.77 23.15 -23.65
CA GLY A 4 -0.49 21.73 -23.66
C GLY A 4 0.16 21.29 -22.36
N THR A 5 1.07 22.10 -21.83
CA THR A 5 1.74 21.82 -20.57
C THR A 5 0.75 21.79 -19.41
N GLY A 6 -0.15 22.77 -19.33
CA GLY A 6 -1.18 22.82 -18.29
C GLY A 6 -2.11 21.61 -18.34
N SER A 7 -2.57 21.25 -19.55
CA SER A 7 -3.41 20.09 -19.76
C SER A 7 -2.71 18.80 -19.37
N GLN A 8 -1.44 18.65 -19.76
CA GLN A 8 -0.64 17.47 -19.43
C GLN A 8 -0.40 17.35 -17.93
N SER A 9 -0.23 18.46 -17.21
CA SER A 9 0.01 18.43 -15.78
C SER A 9 -1.21 17.95 -14.99
N HIS A 10 -2.41 18.06 -15.56
CA HIS A 10 -3.62 17.51 -14.94
C HIS A 10 -3.88 16.07 -15.36
N ILE A 11 -3.58 15.73 -16.63
CA ILE A 11 -3.81 14.39 -17.17
C ILE A 11 -2.86 13.37 -16.57
N VAL A 12 -1.58 13.69 -16.48
CA VAL A 12 -0.58 12.74 -15.97
C VAL A 12 -0.85 12.32 -14.53
N PRO A 13 -1.11 13.25 -13.57
CA PRO A 13 -1.48 12.82 -12.22
C PRO A 13 -2.77 12.03 -12.17
N ALA A 14 -3.76 12.36 -12.99
CA ALA A 14 -5.03 11.62 -13.04
C ALA A 14 -4.83 10.19 -13.54
N ILE A 15 -4.00 10.01 -14.58
CA ILE A 15 -3.67 8.68 -15.09
C ILE A 15 -2.91 7.86 -14.03
N ARG A 16 -1.94 8.49 -13.36
CA ARG A 16 -1.18 7.82 -12.31
C ARG A 16 -2.07 7.42 -11.13
N LEU A 17 -3.00 8.28 -10.74
CA LEU A 17 -3.95 7.95 -9.70
C LEU A 17 -4.85 6.77 -10.12
N ALA A 18 -5.38 6.80 -11.32
CA ALA A 18 -6.21 5.72 -11.83
C ALA A 18 -5.43 4.40 -11.88
N ALA A 19 -4.18 4.44 -12.36
CA ALA A 19 -3.31 3.27 -12.40
C ALA A 19 -3.01 2.77 -11.00
N SER A 20 -2.76 3.68 -10.05
CA SER A 20 -2.49 3.33 -8.66
C SER A 20 -3.68 2.62 -8.03
N LEU A 21 -4.89 3.14 -8.24
CA LEU A 21 -6.10 2.52 -7.70
C LEU A 21 -6.35 1.15 -8.33
N ALA A 22 -6.19 1.04 -9.66
CA ALA A 22 -6.42 -0.23 -10.35
C ALA A 22 -5.41 -1.29 -9.90
N VAL A 23 -4.13 -0.99 -9.98
CA VAL A 23 -3.07 -1.94 -9.62
C VAL A 23 -3.08 -2.20 -8.11
N GLY A 24 -3.29 -1.16 -7.32
CA GLY A 24 -3.35 -1.28 -5.87
C GLY A 24 -4.52 -2.15 -5.41
N LEU A 25 -5.70 -2.00 -6.02
CA LEU A 25 -6.85 -2.84 -5.70
C LEU A 25 -6.61 -4.29 -6.10
N ILE A 26 -5.99 -4.53 -7.26
CA ILE A 26 -5.65 -5.88 -7.69
C ILE A 26 -4.65 -6.50 -6.70
N LEU A 27 -3.61 -5.78 -6.34
CA LEU A 27 -2.63 -6.24 -5.38
C LEU A 27 -3.25 -6.51 -4.02
N ALA A 28 -4.13 -5.62 -3.55
CA ALA A 28 -4.83 -5.80 -2.28
C ALA A 28 -5.71 -7.04 -2.30
N ALA A 29 -6.48 -7.24 -3.36
CA ALA A 29 -7.38 -8.39 -3.49
C ALA A 29 -6.60 -9.70 -3.59
N VAL A 30 -5.64 -9.77 -4.49
CA VAL A 30 -4.84 -11.00 -4.70
C VAL A 30 -3.99 -11.27 -3.47
N GLY A 31 -3.31 -10.25 -2.96
CA GLY A 31 -2.48 -10.38 -1.76
C GLY A 31 -3.29 -10.81 -0.54
N GLY A 32 -4.47 -10.21 -0.37
CA GLY A 32 -5.36 -10.57 0.73
C GLY A 32 -5.84 -12.00 0.65
N MET A 33 -6.19 -12.46 -0.55
CA MET A 33 -6.62 -13.84 -0.76
C MET A 33 -5.50 -14.84 -0.50
N VAL A 34 -4.30 -14.56 -1.02
CA VAL A 34 -3.15 -15.44 -0.84
C VAL A 34 -2.74 -15.48 0.63
N LEU A 35 -2.59 -14.33 1.26
CA LEU A 35 -2.18 -14.27 2.66
C LEU A 35 -3.22 -14.91 3.58
N GLY A 36 -4.50 -14.74 3.27
CA GLY A 36 -5.57 -15.36 4.05
C GLY A 36 -5.50 -16.87 4.06
N GLU A 37 -4.90 -17.49 3.04
CA GLU A 37 -4.77 -18.93 3.00
C GLU A 37 -3.55 -19.46 3.77
N TYR A 38 -2.53 -18.63 3.96
CA TYR A 38 -1.25 -19.14 4.45
C TYR A 38 -0.79 -18.56 5.79
N THR A 39 -1.33 -17.43 6.22
CA THR A 39 -0.73 -16.72 7.35
C THR A 39 -1.34 -17.01 8.71
N PHE A 40 -2.59 -17.45 8.77
CA PHE A 40 -3.28 -17.70 10.04
C PHE A 40 -3.49 -19.18 10.32
N GLN A 41 -2.65 -20.04 9.77
CA GLN A 41 -2.75 -21.48 9.97
C GLN A 41 -1.85 -21.89 11.11
N GLY A 42 -2.42 -22.55 12.11
CA GLY A 42 -1.66 -23.07 13.22
C GLY A 42 -2.05 -22.47 14.55
N VAL A 43 -1.34 -22.88 15.58
CA VAL A 43 -1.59 -22.50 16.96
C VAL A 43 -0.42 -21.64 17.46
N GLY A 44 -0.74 -20.64 18.28
CA GLY A 44 0.27 -19.77 18.86
C GLY A 44 0.32 -18.41 18.20
N ILE A 45 1.44 -17.72 18.39
CA ILE A 45 1.61 -16.38 17.83
C ILE A 45 1.77 -16.46 16.31
N GLN A 46 0.97 -15.68 15.61
CA GLN A 46 0.94 -15.71 14.16
C GLN A 46 1.97 -14.74 13.56
N TRP A 47 3.25 -15.06 13.76
CA TRP A 47 4.34 -14.23 13.23
C TRP A 47 4.25 -14.12 11.70
N LEU A 48 3.80 -15.18 11.04
CA LEU A 48 3.65 -15.19 9.60
C LEU A 48 2.59 -14.18 9.15
N ALA A 49 1.52 -14.05 9.92
CA ALA A 49 0.47 -13.06 9.63
C ALA A 49 1.01 -11.64 9.77
N ILE A 50 1.75 -11.37 10.84
CA ILE A 50 2.33 -10.05 11.09
C ILE A 50 3.33 -9.71 9.99
N SER A 51 4.23 -10.65 9.67
CA SER A 51 5.21 -10.47 8.59
C SER A 51 4.53 -10.29 7.24
N GLY A 52 3.47 -11.05 6.99
CA GLY A 52 2.68 -10.93 5.76
C GLY A 52 2.05 -9.57 5.61
N GLY A 53 1.52 -9.01 6.71
CA GLY A 53 0.96 -7.67 6.71
C GLY A 53 2.00 -6.62 6.34
N ALA A 54 3.15 -6.68 7.02
CA ALA A 54 4.26 -5.77 6.72
C ALA A 54 4.73 -5.92 5.26
N GLY A 55 4.80 -7.16 4.78
CA GLY A 55 5.20 -7.45 3.40
C GLY A 55 4.21 -6.90 2.38
N LEU A 56 2.91 -7.04 2.64
CA LEU A 56 1.87 -6.49 1.76
C LEU A 56 1.97 -4.97 1.70
N GLY A 57 2.16 -4.32 2.85
CA GLY A 57 2.33 -2.88 2.89
C GLY A 57 3.55 -2.42 2.11
N ALA A 58 4.67 -3.10 2.29
CA ALA A 58 5.91 -2.78 1.57
C ALA A 58 5.74 -2.98 0.07
N ALA A 59 5.08 -4.06 -0.35
CA ALA A 59 4.80 -4.32 -1.76
C ALA A 59 3.89 -3.25 -2.35
N MET A 60 2.87 -2.84 -1.60
CA MET A 60 1.96 -1.78 -2.03
C MET A 60 2.71 -0.49 -2.26
N ALA A 61 3.57 -0.09 -1.30
CA ALA A 61 4.37 1.12 -1.43
C ALA A 61 5.31 1.03 -2.63
N TRP A 62 5.95 -0.12 -2.81
CA TRP A 62 6.88 -0.31 -3.92
C TRP A 62 6.18 -0.13 -5.28
N VAL A 63 5.02 -0.76 -5.45
CA VAL A 63 4.26 -0.67 -6.70
C VAL A 63 3.80 0.76 -6.96
N LEU A 64 3.23 1.42 -5.95
CA LEU A 64 2.74 2.78 -6.11
C LEU A 64 3.87 3.76 -6.38
N ASN A 65 5.00 3.60 -5.72
CA ASN A 65 6.17 4.44 -5.97
C ASN A 65 6.67 4.28 -7.42
N ARG A 66 6.61 3.07 -7.97
CA ARG A 66 6.96 2.84 -9.37
C ARG A 66 6.02 3.54 -10.32
N ILE A 67 4.73 3.51 -10.05
CA ILE A 67 3.72 4.20 -10.86
C ILE A 67 3.98 5.71 -10.88
N TRP A 68 4.40 6.26 -9.74
CA TRP A 68 4.68 7.68 -9.60
C TRP A 68 6.13 8.05 -9.89
N SER A 69 6.90 7.15 -10.51
CA SER A 69 8.30 7.36 -10.89
C SER A 69 9.15 7.79 -9.70
N HIS A 70 8.90 7.18 -8.54
CA HIS A 70 9.58 7.44 -7.27
C HIS A 70 9.39 8.86 -6.73
N ASP A 71 8.36 9.57 -7.20
CA ASP A 71 8.03 10.90 -6.72
C ASP A 71 6.52 11.01 -6.47
N PRO A 72 5.98 10.21 -5.52
CA PRO A 72 4.56 10.29 -5.22
C PRO A 72 4.25 11.55 -4.41
N PRO A 73 3.04 12.11 -4.57
CA PRO A 73 2.60 13.17 -3.69
C PRO A 73 2.35 12.63 -2.29
N LEU A 74 2.41 13.52 -1.29
CA LEU A 74 2.26 13.10 0.11
C LEU A 74 0.92 12.39 0.37
N TRP A 75 -0.16 12.85 -0.27
CA TRP A 75 -1.48 12.24 -0.06
C TRP A 75 -1.56 10.78 -0.56
N MET A 76 -0.63 10.36 -1.42
CA MET A 76 -0.55 8.96 -1.84
C MET A 76 -0.19 8.03 -0.69
N ALA A 77 0.45 8.55 0.37
CA ALA A 77 0.69 7.74 1.57
C ALA A 77 -0.62 7.27 2.19
N GLY A 78 -1.62 8.16 2.22
CA GLY A 78 -2.95 7.80 2.70
C GLY A 78 -3.65 6.78 1.80
N VAL A 79 -3.53 6.94 0.49
CA VAL A 79 -4.09 5.99 -0.48
C VAL A 79 -3.44 4.62 -0.32
N ALA A 80 -2.12 4.58 -0.22
CA ALA A 80 -1.37 3.34 -0.02
C ALA A 80 -1.80 2.65 1.29
N ALA A 81 -1.93 3.42 2.36
CA ALA A 81 -2.36 2.89 3.65
C ALA A 81 -3.75 2.24 3.56
N VAL A 82 -4.71 2.94 2.95
CA VAL A 82 -6.08 2.42 2.82
C VAL A 82 -6.11 1.14 1.99
N LEU A 83 -5.38 1.11 0.88
CA LEU A 83 -5.33 -0.08 0.02
C LEU A 83 -4.68 -1.27 0.74
N ALA A 84 -3.59 -1.03 1.45
CA ALA A 84 -2.92 -2.09 2.19
C ALA A 84 -3.76 -2.57 3.37
N LEU A 85 -4.40 -1.66 4.10
CA LEU A 85 -5.32 -2.00 5.19
C LEU A 85 -6.46 -2.87 4.67
N ALA A 86 -7.04 -2.49 3.54
CA ALA A 86 -8.14 -3.25 2.94
C ALA A 86 -7.70 -4.67 2.54
N GLY A 87 -6.52 -4.78 1.92
CA GLY A 87 -5.99 -6.07 1.51
C GLY A 87 -5.72 -6.99 2.68
N GLU A 88 -5.06 -6.48 3.71
CA GLU A 88 -4.77 -7.28 4.90
C GLU A 88 -6.03 -7.60 5.70
N ALA A 89 -6.98 -6.66 5.76
CA ALA A 89 -8.27 -6.90 6.39
C ALA A 89 -9.01 -8.04 5.69
N LEU A 90 -8.95 -8.08 4.37
CA LEU A 90 -9.53 -9.19 3.59
C LEU A 90 -8.87 -10.51 3.97
N ALA A 91 -7.55 -10.53 4.13
CA ALA A 91 -6.81 -11.72 4.52
C ALA A 91 -7.26 -12.23 5.90
N VAL A 92 -7.34 -11.32 6.87
CA VAL A 92 -7.74 -11.67 8.23
C VAL A 92 -9.20 -12.13 8.25
N GLN A 93 -10.08 -11.39 7.59
CA GLN A 93 -11.50 -11.73 7.57
C GLN A 93 -11.75 -13.09 6.91
N ARG A 94 -11.06 -13.37 5.83
CA ARG A 94 -11.20 -14.62 5.11
C ARG A 94 -10.73 -15.80 5.96
N ASP A 95 -9.64 -15.62 6.70
CA ASP A 95 -9.10 -16.68 7.55
C ASP A 95 -9.94 -16.90 8.80
N MET A 96 -10.46 -15.83 9.39
CA MET A 96 -11.24 -15.92 10.62
C MET A 96 -12.67 -16.41 10.39
N ASP A 97 -13.18 -16.31 9.17
CA ASP A 97 -14.49 -16.85 8.75
C ASP A 97 -15.62 -16.54 9.75
N GLY A 98 -15.74 -15.26 10.11
CA GLY A 98 -16.79 -14.80 10.98
C GLY A 98 -16.43 -14.77 12.46
N TYR A 99 -15.30 -15.31 12.85
CA TYR A 99 -14.82 -15.23 14.22
C TYR A 99 -14.18 -13.89 14.50
N ALA A 100 -14.07 -13.54 15.78
CA ALA A 100 -13.41 -12.30 16.18
C ALA A 100 -11.93 -12.35 15.81
N TRP A 101 -11.40 -11.20 15.38
CA TRP A 101 -10.00 -11.11 15.01
C TRP A 101 -9.09 -11.22 16.22
N PRO A 102 -8.04 -12.04 16.16
CA PRO A 102 -7.05 -12.10 17.25
C PRO A 102 -6.17 -10.84 17.23
N PRO A 103 -5.43 -10.56 18.31
CA PRO A 103 -4.51 -9.41 18.34
C PRO A 103 -3.52 -9.40 17.17
N GLU A 104 -3.05 -10.57 16.73
CA GLU A 104 -2.14 -10.69 15.60
C GLU A 104 -2.78 -10.22 14.28
N GLY A 105 -4.09 -10.43 14.13
CA GLY A 105 -4.83 -9.93 12.97
C GLY A 105 -4.86 -8.42 12.93
N TRP A 106 -5.17 -7.79 14.04
CA TRP A 106 -5.16 -6.33 14.16
C TRP A 106 -3.76 -5.76 13.93
N ALA A 107 -2.74 -6.44 14.50
CA ALA A 107 -1.35 -6.02 14.29
C ALA A 107 -0.94 -6.13 12.84
N ALA A 108 -1.33 -7.20 12.15
CA ALA A 108 -1.02 -7.38 10.73
C ALA A 108 -1.63 -6.28 9.87
N VAL A 109 -2.89 -5.93 10.14
CA VAL A 109 -3.57 -4.84 9.41
C VAL A 109 -2.87 -3.51 9.67
N ALA A 110 -2.56 -3.21 10.93
CA ALA A 110 -1.87 -1.97 11.28
C ALA A 110 -0.51 -1.87 10.61
N LEU A 111 0.25 -2.96 10.59
CA LEU A 111 1.57 -2.99 9.96
C LEU A 111 1.47 -2.85 8.44
N ALA A 112 0.45 -3.43 7.81
CA ALA A 112 0.24 -3.29 6.38
C ALA A 112 0.03 -1.82 6.03
N GLY A 113 -0.88 -1.15 6.74
CA GLY A 113 -1.14 0.26 6.53
C GLY A 113 0.07 1.13 6.82
N GLY A 114 0.72 0.88 7.95
CA GLY A 114 1.90 1.65 8.37
C GLY A 114 3.07 1.50 7.42
N ALA A 115 3.36 0.27 6.99
CA ALA A 115 4.45 0.00 6.06
C ALA A 115 4.18 0.67 4.70
N ALA A 116 2.95 0.60 4.21
CA ALA A 116 2.59 1.24 2.94
C ALA A 116 2.72 2.76 3.03
N ALA A 117 2.16 3.35 4.08
CA ALA A 117 2.23 4.80 4.28
C ALA A 117 3.68 5.27 4.43
N TYR A 118 4.46 4.57 5.23
CA TYR A 118 5.87 4.92 5.44
C TYR A 118 6.67 4.81 4.16
N GLY A 119 6.45 3.75 3.38
CA GLY A 119 7.17 3.55 2.12
C GLY A 119 6.90 4.67 1.12
N VAL A 120 5.65 5.09 0.99
CA VAL A 120 5.29 6.22 0.10
C VAL A 120 5.81 7.53 0.67
N TYR A 121 5.65 7.74 1.96
CA TYR A 121 6.17 8.96 2.62
C TYR A 121 7.69 9.10 2.43
N SER A 122 8.43 8.01 2.61
CA SER A 122 9.88 8.01 2.43
C SER A 122 10.27 8.38 1.01
N ALA A 123 9.57 7.83 0.00
CA ALA A 123 9.83 8.17 -1.39
C ALA A 123 9.54 9.64 -1.67
N HIS A 124 8.43 10.15 -1.14
CA HIS A 124 8.09 11.57 -1.27
C HIS A 124 9.16 12.47 -0.66
N LYS A 125 9.62 12.12 0.54
CA LYS A 125 10.64 12.89 1.24
C LYS A 125 11.97 12.89 0.50
N LEU A 126 12.41 11.72 0.02
CA LEU A 126 13.66 11.60 -0.74
C LEU A 126 13.61 12.40 -2.04
N ALA A 127 12.49 12.36 -2.74
CA ALA A 127 12.32 13.14 -3.96
C ALA A 127 12.37 14.63 -3.68
N ALA A 128 11.73 15.07 -2.59
CA ALA A 128 11.75 16.48 -2.19
C ALA A 128 13.17 16.95 -1.83
N GLU A 129 13.93 16.12 -1.10
CA GLU A 129 15.32 16.43 -0.74
C GLU A 129 16.20 16.52 -2.00
N LYS A 130 15.99 15.60 -2.94
CA LYS A 130 16.74 15.60 -4.20
C LYS A 130 16.47 16.87 -4.99
N ARG A 131 15.21 17.29 -5.08
CA ARG A 131 14.85 18.54 -5.77
C ARG A 131 15.49 19.75 -5.10
N ALA A 132 15.52 19.77 -3.77
CA ALA A 132 16.14 20.86 -3.01
C ALA A 132 17.64 20.97 -3.29
N LYS A 133 18.34 19.82 -3.43
CA LYS A 133 19.76 19.81 -3.75
C LYS A 133 20.05 20.24 -5.19
N GLU A 134 19.15 19.92 -6.11
CA GLU A 134 19.30 20.27 -7.52
C GLU A 134 18.87 21.72 -7.80
N GLY A 135 17.98 22.24 -6.99
CA GLY A 135 17.51 23.61 -7.08
C GLY A 135 18.45 24.55 -6.39
#